data_1fd0aa6aaf662279b4ec43a3db4c1c7e
#
_entry.id   1fd0aa6aaf662279b4ec43a3db4c1c7e
#
_cell.length_a   1.000
_cell.length_b   1.000
_cell.length_c   1.000
_cell.angle_alpha   90.00
_cell.angle_beta   90.00
_cell.angle_gamma   90.00
#
_symmetry.space_group_name_H-M   'P 1'
#
loop_
_entity.id
_entity.type
_entity.pdbx_description
1 polymer ?
#
loop_
_entity_poly.entity_id
_entity_poly.type
_entity_poly.pdbx_seq_one_letter_code
_entity_poly.pdbx_strand_id
1 'polypeptide(L)'
;MVVNVDIDFANLYIGAVSCLNLKTLSEDIFITCNQPTKVRKVRWNGTENQLTILLINQRGDFPSMSDDFLRFLPLMRENCYICAEVIQIHVVMIDTQLNEYMMEMLRKTPTEFHRYLYQNIPWEAQLVGITGARGIGKSTMIRQYILGNQDKGRFLYVSADHTYFADHRLSDLADEFVKDGGTHLFIDEVHKYSDWSRELKQIYDVHSDLHVVFTGSSILDIEDGAADLSRRALVYPMSGLSFREYLKLFHKVDSPTYSLEEILAGKGEVTGIEHPLPYFREYLRKGYYPFSGEIGFEMRLQQVVSRTIESDIAQHANLKASTARKLKKMLAIIASLAPYKPSMEKLAVEIGVSKNNVPEYLTYMEKTGLIGQLRDDTGGLRGLGKVEKVYIDNPNLMYALSGSSVDIGNVRETFFYNQMKARNDVISSKESDFVIGKNTFEIGGRKKGRKQIEGIAGGIIVKDDIEYAHGNVIPLWHFGLNY
;
A
#
# COMPACT_ATOMS: atom_id res chain seq x y z
N MET A 1 -16.06 -8.26 -37.14
CA MET A 1 -15.80 -8.98 -35.86
C MET A 1 -17.15 -9.31 -35.25
N VAL A 2 -17.44 -10.56 -34.94
CA VAL A 2 -18.73 -10.96 -34.33
C VAL A 2 -18.50 -11.03 -32.83
N VAL A 3 -19.21 -10.18 -32.08
CA VAL A 3 -19.20 -10.20 -30.62
C VAL A 3 -20.55 -10.74 -30.15
N ASN A 4 -20.54 -11.87 -29.41
CA ASN A 4 -21.77 -12.36 -28.78
C ASN A 4 -21.96 -11.62 -27.46
N VAL A 5 -23.09 -10.94 -27.31
CA VAL A 5 -23.51 -10.25 -26.11
C VAL A 5 -24.84 -10.84 -25.64
N ASP A 6 -24.86 -11.37 -24.43
CA ASP A 6 -26.11 -11.77 -23.79
C ASP A 6 -26.81 -10.50 -23.26
N ILE A 7 -27.98 -10.20 -23.82
CA ILE A 7 -28.81 -9.07 -23.40
C ILE A 7 -29.98 -9.63 -22.60
N ASP A 8 -30.02 -9.43 -21.31
CA ASP A 8 -31.18 -9.68 -20.47
C ASP A 8 -32.03 -8.41 -20.40
N PHE A 9 -33.25 -8.48 -20.92
CA PHE A 9 -34.18 -7.33 -21.03
C PHE A 9 -34.74 -6.83 -19.69
N ALA A 10 -34.55 -7.58 -18.59
CA ALA A 10 -34.94 -7.16 -17.25
C ALA A 10 -33.84 -6.33 -16.57
N ASN A 11 -32.58 -6.54 -16.98
CA ASN A 11 -31.41 -5.82 -16.50
C ASN A 11 -30.42 -5.73 -17.67
N LEU A 12 -30.36 -4.61 -18.37
CA LEU A 12 -29.50 -4.40 -19.53
C LEU A 12 -28.03 -4.29 -19.07
N TYR A 13 -27.37 -5.43 -18.87
CA TYR A 13 -25.95 -5.50 -18.52
C TYR A 13 -25.12 -5.73 -19.79
N ILE A 14 -24.37 -4.74 -20.22
CA ILE A 14 -23.37 -4.89 -21.28
C ILE A 14 -22.02 -5.22 -20.63
N GLY A 15 -21.84 -6.45 -20.20
CA GLY A 15 -20.60 -6.92 -19.57
C GLY A 15 -19.43 -7.18 -20.52
N ALA A 16 -19.58 -6.98 -21.85
CA ALA A 16 -18.57 -7.41 -22.81
C ALA A 16 -17.96 -6.29 -23.68
N VAL A 17 -18.29 -5.03 -23.50
CA VAL A 17 -17.78 -3.94 -24.35
C VAL A 17 -16.43 -3.40 -23.86
N SER A 18 -15.94 -3.81 -22.70
CA SER A 18 -14.66 -3.36 -22.12
C SER A 18 -13.38 -3.79 -22.87
N CYS A 19 -13.51 -4.66 -23.90
CA CYS A 19 -12.35 -5.14 -24.69
C CYS A 19 -12.27 -4.54 -26.11
N LEU A 20 -13.14 -3.63 -26.49
CA LEU A 20 -13.15 -3.06 -27.84
C LEU A 20 -12.41 -1.73 -27.87
N ASN A 21 -11.29 -1.70 -28.59
CA ASN A 21 -10.57 -0.47 -28.90
C ASN A 21 -11.36 0.34 -29.96
N LEU A 22 -12.26 1.21 -29.50
CA LEU A 22 -13.21 1.94 -30.34
C LEU A 22 -12.55 2.95 -31.30
N LYS A 23 -11.27 3.28 -31.11
CA LYS A 23 -10.53 4.22 -31.99
C LYS A 23 -10.27 3.69 -33.42
N THR A 24 -10.42 2.39 -33.66
CA THR A 24 -10.17 1.77 -34.97
C THR A 24 -11.43 1.37 -35.72
N LEU A 25 -12.61 1.74 -35.24
CA LEU A 25 -13.88 1.34 -35.84
C LEU A 25 -14.35 2.37 -36.86
N SER A 26 -13.97 2.17 -38.13
CA SER A 26 -14.54 2.83 -39.30
C SER A 26 -15.63 1.97 -39.97
N GLU A 27 -15.94 0.78 -39.43
CA GLU A 27 -16.84 -0.21 -40.04
C GLU A 27 -18.00 -0.61 -39.12
N ASP A 28 -19.11 -1.05 -39.70
CA ASP A 28 -20.33 -1.48 -39.00
C ASP A 28 -20.07 -2.70 -38.10
N ILE A 29 -20.48 -2.63 -36.85
CA ILE A 29 -20.41 -3.75 -35.90
C ILE A 29 -21.73 -4.50 -35.90
N PHE A 30 -21.70 -5.79 -36.13
CA PHE A 30 -22.86 -6.66 -36.01
C PHE A 30 -22.85 -7.36 -34.64
N ILE A 31 -23.88 -7.07 -33.82
CA ILE A 31 -24.10 -7.75 -32.55
C ILE A 31 -25.26 -8.73 -32.74
N THR A 32 -25.02 -10.02 -32.46
CA THR A 32 -26.05 -11.05 -32.46
C THR A 32 -26.54 -11.33 -31.06
N CYS A 33 -27.85 -11.21 -30.84
CA CYS A 33 -28.49 -11.58 -29.56
C CYS A 33 -29.08 -12.98 -29.64
N ASN A 34 -29.03 -13.72 -28.53
CA ASN A 34 -29.66 -15.06 -28.40
C ASN A 34 -31.19 -15.03 -28.25
N GLN A 35 -31.81 -13.86 -28.35
CA GLN A 35 -33.26 -13.67 -28.33
C GLN A 35 -33.76 -13.27 -29.75
N PRO A 36 -35.06 -13.38 -30.05
CA PRO A 36 -35.62 -13.16 -31.40
C PRO A 36 -35.50 -11.74 -31.97
N THR A 37 -34.82 -10.85 -31.25
CA THR A 37 -34.54 -9.48 -31.67
C THR A 37 -33.15 -9.41 -32.29
N LYS A 38 -33.03 -8.98 -33.55
CA LYS A 38 -31.72 -8.79 -34.22
C LYS A 38 -31.28 -7.34 -34.12
N VAL A 39 -30.09 -7.09 -33.59
CA VAL A 39 -29.44 -5.78 -33.70
C VAL A 39 -28.88 -5.64 -35.10
N ARG A 40 -29.32 -4.64 -35.86
CA ARG A 40 -28.87 -4.44 -37.25
C ARG A 40 -27.83 -3.37 -37.43
N LYS A 41 -27.73 -2.39 -36.53
CA LYS A 41 -26.69 -1.35 -36.66
C LYS A 41 -26.30 -0.73 -35.34
N VAL A 42 -25.01 -0.59 -35.12
CA VAL A 42 -24.45 0.14 -34.00
C VAL A 42 -23.58 1.26 -34.59
N ARG A 43 -23.82 2.50 -34.20
CA ARG A 43 -23.05 3.66 -34.67
C ARG A 43 -22.39 4.34 -33.48
N TRP A 44 -21.11 4.59 -33.59
CA TRP A 44 -20.33 5.36 -32.62
C TRP A 44 -20.15 6.80 -33.13
N ASN A 45 -20.44 7.80 -32.30
CA ASN A 45 -20.12 9.20 -32.59
C ASN A 45 -18.95 9.64 -31.68
N GLY A 46 -17.74 9.66 -32.21
CA GLY A 46 -16.54 9.96 -31.47
C GLY A 46 -16.41 11.39 -30.95
N THR A 47 -17.25 12.32 -31.42
CA THR A 47 -17.23 13.73 -30.97
C THR A 47 -18.11 13.99 -29.76
N GLU A 48 -19.12 13.13 -29.51
CA GLU A 48 -20.08 13.28 -28.42
C GLU A 48 -20.06 12.12 -27.43
N ASN A 49 -19.14 11.16 -27.60
CA ASN A 49 -19.05 9.93 -26.77
C ASN A 49 -20.39 9.15 -26.66
N GLN A 50 -21.20 9.15 -27.73
CA GLN A 50 -22.51 8.51 -27.75
C GLN A 50 -22.52 7.26 -28.62
N LEU A 51 -23.04 6.16 -28.06
CA LEU A 51 -23.30 4.90 -28.77
C LEU A 51 -24.79 4.76 -29.00
N THR A 52 -25.22 4.75 -30.26
CA THR A 52 -26.63 4.53 -30.60
C THR A 52 -26.81 3.10 -31.10
N ILE A 53 -27.67 2.32 -30.41
CA ILE A 53 -28.04 0.96 -30.79
C ILE A 53 -29.47 0.96 -31.30
N LEU A 54 -29.67 0.50 -32.52
CA LEU A 54 -31.01 0.37 -33.12
C LEU A 54 -31.45 -1.10 -33.06
N LEU A 55 -32.49 -1.40 -32.30
CA LEU A 55 -33.10 -2.72 -32.20
C LEU A 55 -34.30 -2.79 -33.15
N ILE A 56 -34.33 -3.75 -34.07
CA ILE A 56 -35.41 -3.96 -35.02
C ILE A 56 -36.02 -5.36 -34.85
N ASN A 57 -37.33 -5.42 -34.68
CA ASN A 57 -38.06 -6.69 -34.55
C ASN A 57 -38.28 -7.37 -35.89
N GLN A 58 -38.40 -8.71 -35.93
CA GLN A 58 -38.27 -9.60 -37.09
C GLN A 58 -39.36 -9.53 -38.19
N ARG A 59 -40.21 -8.54 -38.27
CA ARG A 59 -41.24 -8.45 -39.32
C ARG A 59 -41.12 -7.21 -40.19
N GLY A 60 -40.19 -7.24 -41.13
CA GLY A 60 -40.14 -6.18 -42.16
C GLY A 60 -38.86 -6.24 -42.99
N ASP A 61 -38.98 -6.59 -44.26
CA ASP A 61 -37.94 -6.39 -45.28
C ASP A 61 -37.76 -4.90 -45.54
N PHE A 62 -36.54 -4.37 -45.40
CA PHE A 62 -36.19 -3.01 -45.81
C PHE A 62 -34.98 -3.05 -46.75
N PRO A 63 -35.00 -2.27 -47.83
CA PRO A 63 -33.90 -2.15 -48.77
C PRO A 63 -32.73 -1.37 -48.20
N SER A 64 -31.54 -1.53 -48.81
CA SER A 64 -30.29 -0.85 -48.48
C SER A 64 -30.42 0.65 -48.33
N MET A 65 -30.05 1.20 -47.16
CA MET A 65 -30.15 2.64 -46.89
C MET A 65 -28.76 3.28 -46.75
N SER A 66 -28.50 4.23 -47.64
CA SER A 66 -27.57 5.35 -47.49
C SER A 66 -28.40 6.60 -47.25
N ASP A 67 -27.96 7.47 -46.38
CA ASP A 67 -28.31 8.89 -46.22
C ASP A 67 -29.70 9.39 -45.79
N ASP A 68 -30.78 8.62 -45.73
CA ASP A 68 -32.11 9.15 -45.44
C ASP A 68 -32.67 8.86 -44.03
N PHE A 69 -31.83 8.45 -43.08
CA PHE A 69 -32.29 8.03 -41.75
C PHE A 69 -32.97 9.13 -40.94
N LEU A 70 -32.56 10.39 -41.08
CA LEU A 70 -33.18 11.52 -40.39
C LEU A 70 -34.55 11.92 -40.95
N ARG A 71 -34.90 11.51 -42.17
CA ARG A 71 -36.20 11.74 -42.79
C ARG A 71 -37.27 10.72 -42.40
N PHE A 72 -36.88 9.57 -41.85
CA PHE A 72 -37.82 8.48 -41.51
C PHE A 72 -38.41 8.59 -40.09
N LEU A 73 -37.81 9.33 -39.19
CA LEU A 73 -38.30 9.53 -37.81
C LEU A 73 -39.73 10.12 -37.74
N PRO A 74 -40.14 11.07 -38.59
CA PRO A 74 -41.50 11.60 -38.57
C PRO A 74 -42.57 10.61 -39.13
N LEU A 75 -42.21 9.76 -40.10
CA LEU A 75 -43.12 8.79 -40.74
C LEU A 75 -43.47 7.58 -39.87
N MET A 76 -42.61 7.25 -38.88
CA MET A 76 -42.89 6.21 -37.90
C MET A 76 -43.90 6.59 -36.82
N ARG A 77 -44.29 7.86 -36.73
CA ARG A 77 -45.26 8.34 -35.72
C ARG A 77 -46.71 8.03 -36.04
N GLU A 78 -47.07 7.71 -37.29
CA GLU A 78 -48.50 7.66 -37.67
C GLU A 78 -49.07 6.26 -37.94
N ASN A 79 -48.31 5.17 -38.14
CA ASN A 79 -48.91 3.89 -38.53
C ASN A 79 -48.22 2.58 -38.11
N CYS A 80 -47.54 2.52 -37.01
CA CYS A 80 -47.04 1.23 -36.53
C CYS A 80 -47.00 1.14 -35.01
N TYR A 81 -47.75 0.18 -34.45
CA TYR A 81 -47.58 -0.30 -33.05
C TYR A 81 -46.26 -1.06 -32.89
N ILE A 82 -45.17 -0.40 -33.19
CA ILE A 82 -43.83 -0.88 -32.84
C ILE A 82 -43.24 0.19 -31.93
N CYS A 83 -43.23 -0.07 -30.61
CA CYS A 83 -42.42 0.70 -29.70
C CYS A 83 -40.94 0.50 -30.09
N ALA A 84 -40.41 1.40 -30.92
CA ALA A 84 -38.98 1.60 -31.03
C ALA A 84 -38.54 2.36 -29.78
N GLU A 85 -38.23 1.68 -28.71
CA GLU A 85 -37.50 2.29 -27.60
C GLU A 85 -36.09 2.61 -28.12
N VAL A 86 -35.86 3.88 -28.39
CA VAL A 86 -34.53 4.42 -28.58
C VAL A 86 -33.92 4.48 -27.19
N ILE A 87 -33.23 3.42 -26.81
CA ILE A 87 -32.46 3.41 -25.58
C ILE A 87 -31.18 4.19 -25.86
N GLN A 88 -31.15 5.42 -25.41
CA GLN A 88 -29.93 6.23 -25.40
C GLN A 88 -29.05 5.72 -24.25
N ILE A 89 -28.19 4.77 -24.57
CA ILE A 89 -27.22 4.28 -23.59
C ILE A 89 -26.13 5.35 -23.50
N HIS A 90 -26.19 6.16 -22.47
CA HIS A 90 -25.03 6.94 -22.05
C HIS A 90 -24.03 5.95 -21.45
N VAL A 91 -23.08 5.49 -22.26
CA VAL A 91 -21.90 4.81 -21.71
C VAL A 91 -21.04 5.93 -21.16
N VAL A 92 -21.24 6.24 -19.88
CA VAL A 92 -20.27 7.02 -19.13
C VAL A 92 -19.03 6.13 -19.04
N MET A 93 -18.14 6.25 -20.02
CA MET A 93 -16.85 5.57 -19.94
C MET A 93 -16.02 6.37 -18.94
N ILE A 94 -15.69 5.74 -17.83
CA ILE A 94 -14.56 6.18 -16.99
C ILE A 94 -13.42 6.51 -17.95
N ASP A 95 -12.78 7.66 -17.74
CA ASP A 95 -11.75 8.17 -18.64
C ASP A 95 -10.85 7.03 -19.13
N THR A 96 -10.81 6.88 -20.45
CA THR A 96 -10.03 5.82 -21.12
C THR A 96 -8.58 5.80 -20.61
N GLN A 97 -8.03 6.96 -20.23
CA GLN A 97 -6.69 7.09 -19.68
C GLN A 97 -6.53 6.37 -18.33
N LEU A 98 -7.51 6.45 -17.44
CA LEU A 98 -7.45 5.77 -16.13
C LEU A 98 -7.54 4.25 -16.28
N ASN A 99 -8.38 3.76 -17.20
CA ASN A 99 -8.46 2.34 -17.49
C ASN A 99 -7.16 1.81 -18.14
N GLU A 100 -6.61 2.53 -19.12
CA GLU A 100 -5.33 2.19 -19.75
C GLU A 100 -4.20 2.17 -18.70
N TYR A 101 -4.16 3.17 -17.81
CA TYR A 101 -3.21 3.24 -16.71
C TYR A 101 -3.36 2.03 -15.77
N MET A 102 -4.59 1.71 -15.32
CA MET A 102 -4.84 0.55 -14.47
C MET A 102 -4.35 -0.74 -15.13
N MET A 103 -4.74 -1.01 -16.38
CA MET A 103 -4.35 -2.22 -17.09
C MET A 103 -2.83 -2.35 -17.26
N GLU A 104 -2.15 -1.24 -17.52
CA GLU A 104 -0.68 -1.22 -17.61
C GLU A 104 -0.03 -1.55 -16.25
N MET A 105 -0.55 -1.00 -15.16
CA MET A 105 -0.06 -1.27 -13.81
C MET A 105 -0.31 -2.72 -13.38
N LEU A 106 -1.49 -3.25 -13.68
CA LEU A 106 -1.85 -4.65 -13.38
C LEU A 106 -0.97 -5.63 -14.15
N ARG A 107 -0.73 -5.40 -15.44
CA ARG A 107 0.12 -6.26 -16.29
C ARG A 107 1.55 -6.39 -15.76
N LYS A 108 2.08 -5.35 -15.12
CA LYS A 108 3.44 -5.32 -14.54
C LYS A 108 3.51 -5.87 -13.12
N THR A 109 2.40 -6.25 -12.53
CA THR A 109 2.35 -6.65 -11.11
C THR A 109 2.75 -8.12 -10.95
N PRO A 110 3.80 -8.43 -10.15
CA PRO A 110 4.16 -9.80 -9.83
C PRO A 110 3.13 -10.42 -8.88
N THR A 111 2.75 -11.69 -9.11
CA THR A 111 1.72 -12.40 -8.35
C THR A 111 2.24 -13.58 -7.53
N GLU A 112 3.53 -13.90 -7.64
CA GLU A 112 4.12 -15.09 -7.00
C GLU A 112 4.26 -15.00 -5.48
N PHE A 113 4.25 -13.78 -4.93
CA PHE A 113 4.47 -13.55 -3.51
C PHE A 113 3.49 -12.50 -2.98
N HIS A 114 2.81 -12.84 -1.89
CA HIS A 114 1.93 -11.90 -1.16
C HIS A 114 2.54 -11.54 0.19
N ARG A 115 2.36 -10.26 0.59
CA ARG A 115 2.78 -9.75 1.89
C ARG A 115 1.92 -10.34 3.01
N TYR A 116 2.49 -10.43 4.23
CA TYR A 116 1.80 -10.94 5.43
C TYR A 116 0.44 -10.29 5.68
N LEU A 117 0.33 -9.02 5.34
CA LEU A 117 -0.89 -8.22 5.58
C LEU A 117 -2.02 -8.57 4.60
N TYR A 118 -1.71 -9.14 3.44
CA TYR A 118 -2.69 -9.43 2.37
C TYR A 118 -3.90 -10.23 2.86
N GLN A 119 -3.68 -11.25 3.68
CA GLN A 119 -4.75 -12.10 4.22
C GLN A 119 -5.47 -11.50 5.44
N ASN A 120 -4.90 -10.47 6.06
CA ASN A 120 -5.42 -9.87 7.28
C ASN A 120 -6.26 -8.61 7.01
N ILE A 121 -6.29 -8.12 5.79
CA ILE A 121 -7.09 -6.96 5.39
C ILE A 121 -8.52 -7.43 5.10
N PRO A 122 -9.54 -6.81 5.71
CA PRO A 122 -10.95 -7.01 5.35
C PRO A 122 -11.26 -6.19 4.08
N TRP A 123 -10.87 -6.70 2.93
CA TRP A 123 -10.98 -6.02 1.63
C TRP A 123 -12.40 -5.58 1.27
N GLU A 124 -13.41 -6.26 1.82
CA GLU A 124 -14.83 -5.98 1.64
C GLU A 124 -15.35 -4.94 2.66
N ALA A 125 -14.51 -4.33 3.48
CA ALA A 125 -14.92 -3.21 4.31
C ALA A 125 -15.10 -1.95 3.44
N GLN A 126 -16.03 -1.10 3.80
CA GLN A 126 -16.39 0.09 3.01
C GLN A 126 -15.22 1.05 2.81
N LEU A 127 -14.33 1.22 3.80
CA LEU A 127 -13.16 2.08 3.68
C LEU A 127 -11.95 1.47 4.41
N VAL A 128 -10.89 1.16 3.68
CA VAL A 128 -9.65 0.57 4.20
C VAL A 128 -8.45 1.44 3.80
N GLY A 129 -7.63 1.79 4.78
CA GLY A 129 -6.35 2.48 4.58
C GLY A 129 -5.15 1.54 4.79
N ILE A 130 -4.17 1.57 3.90
CA ILE A 130 -2.91 0.85 4.05
C ILE A 130 -1.77 1.86 4.12
N THR A 131 -1.16 1.97 5.29
CA THR A 131 -0.11 2.95 5.57
C THR A 131 1.25 2.28 5.68
N GLY A 132 2.31 3.05 5.57
CA GLY A 132 3.68 2.54 5.78
C GLY A 132 4.71 3.24 4.91
N ALA A 133 5.99 2.97 5.18
CA ALA A 133 7.12 3.59 4.51
C ALA A 133 7.07 3.44 2.98
N ARG A 134 7.77 4.33 2.28
CA ARG A 134 7.90 4.25 0.82
C ARG A 134 8.71 3.02 0.40
N GLY A 135 8.24 2.33 -0.66
CA GLY A 135 8.96 1.21 -1.27
C GLY A 135 8.76 -0.16 -0.60
N ILE A 136 7.88 -0.30 0.40
CA ILE A 136 7.63 -1.59 1.08
C ILE A 136 6.62 -2.50 0.38
N GLY A 137 6.03 -2.07 -0.75
CA GLY A 137 5.16 -2.92 -1.59
C GLY A 137 3.66 -2.72 -1.40
N LYS A 138 3.18 -1.60 -0.84
CA LYS A 138 1.74 -1.29 -0.67
C LYS A 138 0.98 -1.34 -2.00
N SER A 139 1.42 -0.56 -2.99
CA SER A 139 0.80 -0.49 -4.33
C SER A 139 0.78 -1.85 -5.04
N THR A 140 1.83 -2.66 -4.86
CA THR A 140 1.88 -4.02 -5.40
C THR A 140 0.82 -4.90 -4.77
N MET A 141 0.67 -4.84 -3.44
CA MET A 141 -0.29 -5.66 -2.70
C MET A 141 -1.74 -5.37 -3.11
N ILE A 142 -2.14 -4.12 -3.27
CA ILE A 142 -3.50 -3.78 -3.72
C ILE A 142 -3.76 -4.23 -5.16
N ARG A 143 -2.77 -4.08 -6.05
CA ARG A 143 -2.89 -4.58 -7.43
C ARG A 143 -2.95 -6.09 -7.52
N GLN A 144 -2.26 -6.80 -6.62
CA GLN A 144 -2.38 -8.26 -6.49
C GLN A 144 -3.78 -8.68 -6.06
N TYR A 145 -4.41 -7.92 -5.16
CA TYR A 145 -5.80 -8.19 -4.77
C TYR A 145 -6.74 -8.05 -5.96
N ILE A 146 -6.62 -6.99 -6.75
CA ILE A 146 -7.41 -6.79 -7.96
C ILE A 146 -7.24 -7.98 -8.93
N LEU A 147 -6.00 -8.39 -9.21
CA LEU A 147 -5.71 -9.51 -10.12
C LEU A 147 -6.31 -10.84 -9.66
N GLY A 148 -6.32 -11.08 -8.35
CA GLY A 148 -6.83 -12.33 -7.77
C GLY A 148 -8.34 -12.38 -7.56
N ASN A 149 -9.08 -11.28 -7.77
CA ASN A 149 -10.50 -11.17 -7.40
C ASN A 149 -11.38 -10.50 -8.47
N GLN A 150 -10.98 -10.56 -9.74
CA GLN A 150 -11.70 -9.88 -10.84
C GLN A 150 -13.14 -10.38 -11.02
N ASP A 151 -13.49 -11.53 -10.50
CA ASP A 151 -14.82 -12.14 -10.50
C ASP A 151 -15.76 -11.56 -9.43
N LYS A 152 -15.24 -10.85 -8.42
CA LYS A 152 -16.04 -10.31 -7.31
C LYS A 152 -16.77 -9.00 -7.61
N GLY A 153 -16.45 -8.35 -8.72
CA GLY A 153 -17.08 -7.10 -9.07
C GLY A 153 -16.27 -6.27 -10.06
N ARG A 154 -16.65 -5.02 -10.20
CA ARG A 154 -15.95 -4.07 -11.07
C ARG A 154 -14.96 -3.23 -10.26
N PHE A 155 -13.70 -3.29 -10.67
CA PHE A 155 -12.57 -2.67 -10.00
C PHE A 155 -12.03 -1.48 -10.78
N LEU A 156 -11.64 -0.42 -10.06
CA LEU A 156 -10.88 0.68 -10.62
C LEU A 156 -9.66 0.95 -9.72
N TYR A 157 -8.45 1.01 -10.32
CA TYR A 157 -7.22 1.41 -9.67
C TYR A 157 -6.72 2.72 -10.25
N VAL A 158 -6.51 3.71 -9.38
CA VAL A 158 -5.98 5.01 -9.74
C VAL A 158 -4.85 5.41 -8.79
N SER A 159 -3.91 6.23 -9.27
CA SER A 159 -2.97 6.93 -8.40
C SER A 159 -3.39 8.37 -8.22
N ALA A 160 -3.45 8.84 -6.98
CA ALA A 160 -3.75 10.24 -6.69
C ALA A 160 -2.69 11.23 -7.21
N ASP A 161 -1.51 10.72 -7.59
CA ASP A 161 -0.43 11.46 -8.27
C ASP A 161 -0.64 11.54 -9.82
N HIS A 162 -1.72 10.95 -10.35
CA HIS A 162 -2.01 10.98 -11.78
C HIS A 162 -2.48 12.36 -12.22
N THR A 163 -2.03 12.82 -13.40
CA THR A 163 -2.36 14.15 -13.96
C THR A 163 -3.87 14.39 -14.14
N TYR A 164 -4.66 13.36 -14.24
CA TYR A 164 -6.12 13.43 -14.24
C TYR A 164 -6.68 14.26 -13.06
N PHE A 165 -6.10 14.10 -11.86
CA PHE A 165 -6.54 14.78 -10.66
C PHE A 165 -6.07 16.25 -10.53
N ALA A 166 -5.41 16.78 -11.56
CA ALA A 166 -5.15 18.23 -11.63
C ALA A 166 -6.44 19.04 -11.84
N ASP A 167 -7.40 18.48 -12.60
CA ASP A 167 -8.62 19.16 -13.00
C ASP A 167 -9.90 18.41 -12.58
N HIS A 168 -9.78 17.19 -12.03
CA HIS A 168 -10.91 16.34 -11.64
C HIS A 168 -10.88 16.02 -10.15
N ARG A 169 -12.07 15.95 -9.55
CA ARG A 169 -12.22 15.59 -8.15
C ARG A 169 -12.32 14.08 -7.97
N LEU A 170 -11.80 13.61 -6.85
CA LEU A 170 -11.86 12.21 -6.47
C LEU A 170 -13.30 11.74 -6.22
N SER A 171 -14.13 12.61 -5.61
CA SER A 171 -15.54 12.35 -5.37
C SER A 171 -16.34 12.24 -6.67
N ASP A 172 -16.06 13.08 -7.68
CA ASP A 172 -16.75 13.03 -8.96
C ASP A 172 -16.41 11.73 -9.71
N LEU A 173 -15.13 11.31 -9.68
CA LEU A 173 -14.72 10.01 -10.21
C LEU A 173 -15.46 8.85 -9.53
N ALA A 174 -15.61 8.88 -8.19
CA ALA A 174 -16.33 7.86 -7.46
C ALA A 174 -17.82 7.80 -7.85
N ASP A 175 -18.46 8.97 -7.98
CA ASP A 175 -19.84 9.09 -8.43
C ASP A 175 -20.05 8.49 -9.83
N GLU A 176 -19.14 8.80 -10.77
CA GLU A 176 -19.17 8.25 -12.12
C GLU A 176 -18.94 6.75 -12.12
N PHE A 177 -17.97 6.28 -11.34
CA PHE A 177 -17.63 4.88 -11.23
C PHE A 177 -18.78 4.03 -10.68
N VAL A 178 -19.48 4.50 -9.66
CA VAL A 178 -20.65 3.81 -9.09
C VAL A 178 -21.82 3.79 -10.10
N LYS A 179 -22.09 4.90 -10.79
CA LYS A 179 -23.11 4.96 -11.86
C LYS A 179 -22.83 3.96 -12.99
N ASP A 180 -21.58 3.67 -13.23
CA ASP A 180 -21.11 2.70 -14.23
C ASP A 180 -21.01 1.26 -13.67
N GLY A 181 -21.59 0.99 -12.50
CA GLY A 181 -21.61 -0.33 -11.85
C GLY A 181 -20.32 -0.69 -11.11
N GLY A 182 -19.49 0.29 -10.79
CA GLY A 182 -18.27 0.12 -10.02
C GLY A 182 -18.54 -0.30 -8.58
N THR A 183 -17.76 -1.24 -8.06
CA THR A 183 -17.92 -1.82 -6.72
C THR A 183 -16.70 -1.61 -5.83
N HIS A 184 -15.50 -1.55 -6.41
CA HIS A 184 -14.24 -1.46 -5.65
C HIS A 184 -13.33 -0.40 -6.25
N LEU A 185 -13.05 0.65 -5.49
CA LEU A 185 -12.16 1.75 -5.89
C LEU A 185 -10.86 1.70 -5.10
N PHE A 186 -9.73 1.59 -5.80
CA PHE A 186 -8.39 1.55 -5.23
C PHE A 186 -7.64 2.84 -5.55
N ILE A 187 -7.24 3.58 -4.50
CA ILE A 187 -6.59 4.88 -4.63
C ILE A 187 -5.18 4.79 -4.04
N ASP A 188 -4.19 4.80 -4.91
CA ASP A 188 -2.78 4.74 -4.50
C ASP A 188 -2.22 6.14 -4.25
N GLU A 189 -1.31 6.26 -3.27
CA GLU A 189 -0.64 7.52 -2.89
C GLU A 189 -1.63 8.68 -2.61
N VAL A 190 -2.74 8.40 -1.90
CA VAL A 190 -3.84 9.34 -1.67
C VAL A 190 -3.39 10.71 -1.13
N HIS A 191 -2.30 10.76 -0.35
CA HIS A 191 -1.73 11.98 0.22
C HIS A 191 -1.19 12.98 -0.82
N LYS A 192 -1.07 12.58 -2.09
CA LYS A 192 -0.70 13.49 -3.18
C LYS A 192 -1.86 14.37 -3.64
N TYR A 193 -3.08 14.04 -3.24
CA TYR A 193 -4.28 14.83 -3.50
C TYR A 193 -4.65 15.66 -2.26
N SER A 194 -4.70 16.98 -2.34
CA SER A 194 -4.77 17.89 -1.19
C SER A 194 -6.01 17.69 -0.31
N ASP A 195 -7.17 17.45 -0.92
CA ASP A 195 -8.45 17.32 -0.20
C ASP A 195 -8.87 15.86 0.05
N TRP A 196 -7.95 14.92 -0.03
CA TRP A 196 -8.19 13.48 -0.01
C TRP A 196 -9.06 12.99 1.17
N SER A 197 -8.80 13.45 2.38
CA SER A 197 -9.53 12.98 3.57
C SER A 197 -10.98 13.44 3.58
N ARG A 198 -11.21 14.68 3.16
CA ARG A 198 -12.54 15.28 3.04
C ARG A 198 -13.36 14.59 1.95
N GLU A 199 -12.75 14.29 0.81
CA GLU A 199 -13.42 13.61 -0.29
C GLU A 199 -13.64 12.14 -0.01
N LEU A 200 -12.71 11.41 0.62
CA LEU A 200 -12.95 10.05 1.08
C LEU A 200 -14.10 9.96 2.08
N LYS A 201 -14.21 10.94 2.98
CA LYS A 201 -15.35 11.03 3.89
C LYS A 201 -16.66 11.22 3.12
N GLN A 202 -16.69 12.12 2.13
CA GLN A 202 -17.86 12.33 1.28
C GLN A 202 -18.24 11.05 0.53
N ILE A 203 -17.28 10.36 -0.09
CA ILE A 203 -17.47 9.09 -0.80
C ILE A 203 -18.06 8.04 0.14
N TYR A 204 -17.49 7.88 1.34
CA TYR A 204 -17.97 6.95 2.35
C TYR A 204 -19.43 7.26 2.76
N ASP A 205 -19.76 8.53 3.00
CA ASP A 205 -21.08 8.92 3.49
C ASP A 205 -22.17 8.82 2.40
N VAL A 206 -21.79 8.91 1.10
CA VAL A 206 -22.72 8.89 -0.04
C VAL A 206 -22.88 7.49 -0.64
N HIS A 207 -21.82 6.71 -0.72
CA HIS A 207 -21.80 5.41 -1.42
C HIS A 207 -21.59 4.25 -0.45
N SER A 208 -22.67 3.76 0.18
CA SER A 208 -22.61 2.68 1.17
C SER A 208 -22.11 1.34 0.62
N ASP A 209 -22.32 1.10 -0.69
CA ASP A 209 -22.01 -0.17 -1.35
C ASP A 209 -20.65 -0.14 -2.10
N LEU A 210 -19.96 1.00 -2.07
CA LEU A 210 -18.64 1.13 -2.66
C LEU A 210 -17.55 0.77 -1.65
N HIS A 211 -16.73 -0.21 -2.00
CA HIS A 211 -15.54 -0.58 -1.23
C HIS A 211 -14.36 0.27 -1.68
N VAL A 212 -13.80 1.06 -0.78
CA VAL A 212 -12.67 1.94 -1.08
C VAL A 212 -11.43 1.47 -0.32
N VAL A 213 -10.34 1.23 -1.05
CA VAL A 213 -9.03 0.93 -0.47
C VAL A 213 -8.06 2.01 -0.88
N PHE A 214 -7.45 2.68 0.09
CA PHE A 214 -6.46 3.72 -0.20
C PHE A 214 -5.10 3.41 0.40
N THR A 215 -4.04 3.90 -0.24
CA THR A 215 -2.68 3.83 0.29
C THR A 215 -2.05 5.20 0.42
N GLY A 216 -1.06 5.30 1.31
CA GLY A 216 -0.18 6.44 1.38
C GLY A 216 1.25 6.04 1.70
N SER A 217 2.21 6.68 1.04
CA SER A 217 3.63 6.54 1.36
C SER A 217 4.04 7.40 2.54
N SER A 218 3.29 8.47 2.82
CA SER A 218 3.45 9.34 3.97
C SER A 218 2.38 9.05 5.01
N ILE A 219 2.80 8.50 6.15
CA ILE A 219 1.90 8.24 7.28
C ILE A 219 1.36 9.57 7.85
N LEU A 220 2.13 10.64 7.74
CA LEU A 220 1.81 11.96 8.27
C LEU A 220 0.46 12.47 7.76
N ASP A 221 0.31 12.50 6.44
CA ASP A 221 -0.92 13.01 5.82
C ASP A 221 -2.13 12.12 6.13
N ILE A 222 -1.91 10.80 6.16
CA ILE A 222 -2.99 9.85 6.45
C ILE A 222 -3.45 9.95 7.89
N GLU A 223 -2.53 10.06 8.85
CA GLU A 223 -2.90 10.19 10.27
C GLU A 223 -3.60 11.51 10.56
N ASP A 224 -3.17 12.62 9.96
CA ASP A 224 -3.82 13.93 10.15
C ASP A 224 -5.22 13.94 9.52
N GLY A 225 -5.39 13.35 8.35
CA GLY A 225 -6.69 13.15 7.74
C GLY A 225 -7.56 12.11 8.44
N ALA A 226 -6.96 11.18 9.19
CA ALA A 226 -7.68 10.15 9.93
C ALA A 226 -8.57 10.72 11.05
N ALA A 227 -8.35 11.93 11.51
CA ALA A 227 -9.26 12.59 12.45
C ALA A 227 -10.69 12.69 11.87
N ASP A 228 -10.82 13.02 10.59
CA ASP A 228 -12.11 13.02 9.87
C ASP A 228 -12.61 11.61 9.51
N LEU A 229 -11.71 10.63 9.41
CA LEU A 229 -11.99 9.26 9.01
C LEU A 229 -11.99 8.26 10.16
N SER A 230 -11.73 8.69 11.40
CA SER A 230 -11.46 7.84 12.58
C SER A 230 -12.53 6.80 12.90
N ARG A 231 -13.79 7.02 12.49
CA ARG A 231 -14.90 6.06 12.66
C ARG A 231 -15.26 5.33 11.35
N ARG A 232 -14.62 5.70 10.24
CA ARG A 232 -14.98 5.25 8.90
C ARG A 232 -13.93 4.32 8.31
N ALA A 233 -12.67 4.67 8.46
CA ALA A 233 -11.57 3.92 7.86
C ALA A 233 -10.95 2.90 8.83
N LEU A 234 -10.75 1.69 8.36
CA LEU A 234 -9.90 0.70 9.00
C LEU A 234 -8.47 0.86 8.48
N VAL A 235 -7.57 1.40 9.30
CA VAL A 235 -6.20 1.70 8.89
C VAL A 235 -5.22 0.62 9.34
N TYR A 236 -4.50 0.03 8.38
CA TYR A 236 -3.55 -1.06 8.57
C TYR A 236 -2.11 -0.58 8.32
N PRO A 237 -1.27 -0.47 9.35
CA PRO A 237 0.14 -0.17 9.16
C PRO A 237 0.86 -1.39 8.56
N MET A 238 1.59 -1.17 7.48
CA MET A 238 2.40 -2.18 6.80
C MET A 238 3.87 -1.93 7.07
N SER A 239 4.56 -2.93 7.62
CA SER A 239 6.01 -2.92 7.79
C SER A 239 6.75 -3.37 6.51
N GLY A 240 8.06 -3.19 6.42
CA GLY A 240 8.86 -3.81 5.36
C GLY A 240 8.87 -5.34 5.47
N LEU A 241 9.64 -6.02 4.64
CA LEU A 241 9.73 -7.48 4.69
C LEU A 241 10.29 -7.96 6.03
N SER A 242 9.63 -8.93 6.66
CA SER A 242 10.26 -9.72 7.71
C SER A 242 11.34 -10.64 7.12
N PHE A 243 12.19 -11.22 7.97
CA PHE A 243 13.15 -12.22 7.50
C PHE A 243 12.44 -13.41 6.86
N ARG A 244 11.29 -13.83 7.42
CA ARG A 244 10.43 -14.87 6.83
C ARG A 244 9.95 -14.51 5.43
N GLU A 245 9.44 -13.30 5.24
CA GLU A 245 8.97 -12.82 3.93
C GLU A 245 10.12 -12.69 2.93
N TYR A 246 11.30 -12.25 3.38
CA TYR A 246 12.51 -12.20 2.57
C TYR A 246 12.92 -13.59 2.06
N LEU A 247 12.92 -14.60 2.92
CA LEU A 247 13.21 -15.98 2.53
C LEU A 247 12.23 -16.47 1.48
N LYS A 248 10.94 -16.19 1.65
CA LYS A 248 9.90 -16.57 0.68
C LYS A 248 10.07 -15.86 -0.65
N LEU A 249 10.28 -14.55 -0.64
CA LEU A 249 10.37 -13.73 -1.87
C LEU A 249 11.63 -14.06 -2.67
N PHE A 250 12.81 -14.06 -2.03
CA PHE A 250 14.09 -14.15 -2.74
C PHE A 250 14.65 -15.57 -2.84
N HIS A 251 14.34 -16.43 -1.88
CA HIS A 251 14.89 -17.79 -1.82
C HIS A 251 13.85 -18.88 -2.02
N LYS A 252 12.56 -18.52 -2.22
CA LYS A 252 11.44 -19.46 -2.42
C LYS A 252 11.25 -20.44 -1.25
N VAL A 253 11.67 -20.04 -0.07
CA VAL A 253 11.57 -20.81 1.18
C VAL A 253 10.37 -20.30 1.97
N ASP A 254 9.36 -21.14 2.15
CA ASP A 254 8.20 -20.82 2.97
C ASP A 254 8.39 -21.31 4.41
N SER A 255 8.02 -20.49 5.37
CA SER A 255 8.10 -20.76 6.79
C SER A 255 6.84 -20.29 7.49
N PRO A 256 6.36 -20.98 8.52
CA PRO A 256 5.24 -20.51 9.32
C PRO A 256 5.58 -19.19 10.02
N THR A 257 4.53 -18.45 10.39
CA THR A 257 4.64 -17.30 11.30
C THR A 257 4.59 -17.82 12.73
N TYR A 258 5.49 -17.33 13.58
CA TYR A 258 5.53 -17.69 15.00
C TYR A 258 5.13 -16.50 15.87
N SER A 259 4.27 -16.73 16.85
CA SER A 259 4.00 -15.74 17.89
C SER A 259 5.23 -15.51 18.80
N LEU A 260 5.22 -14.42 19.56
CA LEU A 260 6.31 -14.16 20.50
C LEU A 260 6.45 -15.32 21.50
N GLU A 261 5.35 -15.84 22.02
CA GLU A 261 5.32 -16.96 22.96
C GLU A 261 5.94 -18.22 22.35
N GLU A 262 5.66 -18.50 21.09
CA GLU A 262 6.23 -19.64 20.38
C GLU A 262 7.74 -19.48 20.17
N ILE A 263 8.19 -18.28 19.80
CA ILE A 263 9.61 -17.96 19.66
C ILE A 263 10.32 -18.15 21.02
N LEU A 264 9.73 -17.67 22.10
CA LEU A 264 10.27 -17.81 23.45
C LEU A 264 10.28 -19.26 23.95
N ALA A 265 9.36 -20.10 23.46
CA ALA A 265 9.38 -21.55 23.67
C ALA A 265 10.43 -22.29 22.83
N GLY A 266 11.27 -21.56 22.09
CA GLY A 266 12.35 -22.11 21.26
C GLY A 266 11.93 -22.52 19.84
N LYS A 267 10.67 -22.27 19.44
CA LYS A 267 10.24 -22.50 18.05
C LYS A 267 10.85 -21.45 17.13
N GLY A 268 11.20 -21.84 15.93
CA GLY A 268 11.84 -20.96 14.95
C GLY A 268 12.49 -21.77 13.84
N GLU A 269 11.79 -22.79 13.34
CA GLU A 269 12.30 -23.64 12.28
C GLU A 269 11.94 -23.06 10.91
N VAL A 270 12.89 -23.13 9.98
CA VAL A 270 12.70 -22.78 8.56
C VAL A 270 12.94 -24.03 7.74
N THR A 271 11.87 -24.59 7.19
CA THR A 271 11.94 -25.82 6.40
C THR A 271 12.73 -25.56 5.11
N GLY A 272 13.71 -26.45 4.81
CA GLY A 272 14.52 -26.38 3.59
C GLY A 272 15.78 -25.52 3.69
N ILE A 273 16.08 -24.95 4.88
CA ILE A 273 17.35 -24.28 5.16
C ILE A 273 18.00 -24.93 6.40
N GLU A 274 19.14 -25.54 6.21
CA GLU A 274 19.91 -26.15 7.32
C GLU A 274 20.66 -25.09 8.12
N HIS A 275 21.22 -24.06 7.43
CA HIS A 275 21.99 -22.99 8.04
C HIS A 275 21.37 -21.61 7.72
N PRO A 276 20.52 -21.04 8.58
CA PRO A 276 19.83 -19.77 8.33
C PRO A 276 20.71 -18.53 8.44
N LEU A 277 21.85 -18.60 9.15
CA LEU A 277 22.70 -17.43 9.43
C LEU A 277 23.26 -16.72 8.19
N PRO A 278 23.69 -17.39 7.09
CA PRO A 278 24.12 -16.69 5.88
C PRO A 278 23.01 -15.82 5.27
N TYR A 279 21.79 -16.36 5.18
CA TYR A 279 20.61 -15.65 4.67
C TYR A 279 20.22 -14.49 5.59
N PHE A 280 20.32 -14.69 6.91
CA PHE A 280 20.05 -13.66 7.88
C PHE A 280 21.03 -12.47 7.77
N ARG A 281 22.31 -12.74 7.59
CA ARG A 281 23.32 -11.70 7.36
C ARG A 281 23.07 -10.92 6.07
N GLU A 282 22.61 -11.58 5.01
CA GLU A 282 22.22 -10.93 3.78
C GLU A 282 20.98 -10.06 3.99
N TYR A 283 19.95 -10.58 4.67
CA TYR A 283 18.75 -9.85 5.04
C TYR A 283 19.06 -8.56 5.79
N LEU A 284 19.92 -8.62 6.81
CA LEU A 284 20.30 -7.43 7.57
C LEU A 284 20.91 -6.34 6.69
N ARG A 285 21.59 -6.69 5.61
CA ARG A 285 22.19 -5.72 4.68
C ARG A 285 21.20 -5.17 3.65
N LYS A 286 20.32 -6.01 3.10
CA LYS A 286 19.48 -5.63 1.96
C LYS A 286 18.12 -6.36 1.88
N GLY A 287 17.62 -7.00 2.93
CA GLY A 287 16.42 -7.85 2.87
C GLY A 287 15.10 -7.18 3.23
N TYR A 288 15.11 -5.97 3.77
CA TYR A 288 13.91 -5.33 4.29
C TYR A 288 12.97 -4.78 3.21
N TYR A 289 13.50 -4.43 2.04
CA TYR A 289 12.73 -3.84 0.94
C TYR A 289 12.52 -4.82 -0.20
N PRO A 290 11.29 -4.94 -0.77
CA PRO A 290 11.02 -5.82 -1.92
C PRO A 290 11.89 -5.54 -3.16
N PHE A 291 12.33 -4.30 -3.36
CA PHE A 291 13.19 -3.91 -4.48
C PHE A 291 14.70 -4.14 -4.23
N SER A 292 15.07 -4.85 -3.17
CA SER A 292 16.47 -5.08 -2.81
C SER A 292 17.24 -5.95 -3.83
N GLY A 293 16.53 -6.71 -4.66
CA GLY A 293 17.13 -7.45 -5.78
C GLY A 293 17.47 -6.60 -7.01
N GLU A 294 17.07 -5.32 -7.04
CA GLU A 294 17.33 -4.45 -8.18
C GLU A 294 18.77 -3.91 -8.18
N ILE A 295 19.31 -3.72 -9.40
CA ILE A 295 20.65 -3.11 -9.58
C ILE A 295 20.67 -1.71 -8.96
N GLY A 296 21.70 -1.43 -8.16
CA GLY A 296 21.87 -0.12 -7.51
C GLY A 296 20.97 0.09 -6.28
N PHE A 297 20.59 -0.97 -5.58
CA PHE A 297 19.71 -0.94 -4.40
C PHE A 297 20.09 0.17 -3.40
N GLU A 298 21.35 0.27 -2.98
CA GLU A 298 21.79 1.28 -2.01
C GLU A 298 21.54 2.72 -2.50
N MET A 299 21.84 2.99 -3.76
CA MET A 299 21.58 4.30 -4.37
C MET A 299 20.08 4.59 -4.42
N ARG A 300 19.26 3.61 -4.81
CA ARG A 300 17.79 3.73 -4.82
C ARG A 300 17.25 4.00 -3.43
N LEU A 301 17.77 3.30 -2.42
CA LEU A 301 17.35 3.50 -1.05
C LEU A 301 17.70 4.91 -0.53
N GLN A 302 18.89 5.43 -0.86
CA GLN A 302 19.26 6.82 -0.57
C GLN A 302 18.34 7.83 -1.29
N GLN A 303 17.91 7.54 -2.53
CA GLN A 303 16.93 8.35 -3.24
C GLN A 303 15.54 8.31 -2.56
N VAL A 304 15.11 7.14 -2.08
CA VAL A 304 13.87 6.99 -1.31
C VAL A 304 13.93 7.85 -0.05
N VAL A 305 15.01 7.78 0.73
CA VAL A 305 15.23 8.63 1.92
C VAL A 305 15.17 10.12 1.56
N SER A 306 15.89 10.52 0.50
CA SER A 306 15.90 11.91 0.04
C SER A 306 14.51 12.39 -0.32
N ARG A 307 13.76 11.61 -1.09
CA ARG A 307 12.41 11.95 -1.53
C ARG A 307 11.43 12.00 -0.35
N THR A 308 11.54 11.09 0.61
CA THR A 308 10.73 11.12 1.82
C THR A 308 10.93 12.42 2.60
N ILE A 309 12.17 12.90 2.75
CA ILE A 309 12.45 14.14 3.48
C ILE A 309 12.06 15.38 2.66
N GLU A 310 12.46 15.43 1.38
CA GLU A 310 12.33 16.62 0.53
C GLU A 310 10.94 16.81 -0.07
N SER A 311 10.17 15.73 -0.20
CA SER A 311 8.81 15.76 -0.73
C SER A 311 7.80 15.50 0.39
N ASP A 312 7.79 14.29 0.97
CA ASP A 312 6.70 13.86 1.82
C ASP A 312 6.65 14.68 3.13
N ILE A 313 7.76 14.75 3.89
CA ILE A 313 7.81 15.54 5.12
C ILE A 313 7.70 17.05 4.83
N ALA A 314 8.41 17.52 3.79
CA ALA A 314 8.43 18.94 3.48
C ALA A 314 7.06 19.49 3.05
N GLN A 315 6.30 18.75 2.26
CA GLN A 315 4.93 19.11 1.85
C GLN A 315 3.99 19.12 3.05
N HIS A 316 3.96 18.03 3.83
CA HIS A 316 3.08 17.89 4.97
C HIS A 316 3.30 19.01 6.00
N ALA A 317 4.53 19.23 6.45
CA ALA A 317 4.89 20.23 7.46
C ALA A 317 5.11 21.64 6.88
N ASN A 318 4.81 21.86 5.61
CA ASN A 318 5.03 23.13 4.89
C ASN A 318 6.45 23.69 5.12
N LEU A 319 7.47 22.83 5.01
CA LEU A 319 8.85 23.16 5.32
C LEU A 319 9.58 23.76 4.13
N LYS A 320 10.44 24.75 4.42
CA LYS A 320 11.35 25.29 3.41
C LYS A 320 12.44 24.26 3.05
N ALA A 321 12.96 24.31 1.83
CA ALA A 321 14.07 23.46 1.37
C ALA A 321 15.32 23.49 2.29
N SER A 322 15.55 24.63 2.97
CA SER A 322 16.62 24.75 3.97
C SER A 322 16.38 23.87 5.19
N THR A 323 15.13 23.68 5.61
CA THR A 323 14.75 22.79 6.72
C THR A 323 14.88 21.34 6.32
N ALA A 324 14.47 20.96 5.10
CA ALA A 324 14.68 19.61 4.59
C ALA A 324 16.16 19.18 4.62
N ARG A 325 17.09 20.11 4.29
CA ARG A 325 18.54 19.86 4.43
C ARG A 325 18.96 19.63 5.90
N LYS A 326 18.37 20.34 6.84
CA LYS A 326 18.63 20.16 8.29
C LYS A 326 18.11 18.80 8.76
N LEU A 327 16.96 18.36 8.27
CA LEU A 327 16.42 17.03 8.55
C LEU A 327 17.33 15.93 8.00
N LYS A 328 17.89 16.08 6.79
CA LYS A 328 18.89 15.12 6.27
C LYS A 328 20.13 15.06 7.16
N LYS A 329 20.65 16.22 7.61
CA LYS A 329 21.76 16.28 8.55
C LYS A 329 21.43 15.59 9.87
N MET A 330 20.22 15.83 10.41
CA MET A 330 19.73 15.17 11.61
C MET A 330 19.68 13.64 11.46
N LEU A 331 19.15 13.15 10.34
CA LEU A 331 19.13 11.72 10.06
C LEU A 331 20.54 11.12 9.96
N ALA A 332 21.49 11.81 9.34
CA ALA A 332 22.88 11.37 9.25
C ALA A 332 23.53 11.28 10.64
N ILE A 333 23.30 12.26 11.53
CA ILE A 333 23.78 12.24 12.92
C ILE A 333 23.19 11.03 13.65
N ILE A 334 21.88 10.82 13.56
CA ILE A 334 21.21 9.68 14.18
C ILE A 334 21.81 8.37 13.64
N ALA A 335 21.99 8.24 12.32
CA ALA A 335 22.52 7.04 11.68
C ALA A 335 23.95 6.69 12.17
N SER A 336 24.79 7.69 12.43
CA SER A 336 26.14 7.49 12.92
C SER A 336 26.22 7.12 14.40
N LEU A 337 25.18 7.40 15.20
CA LEU A 337 25.17 7.25 16.65
C LEU A 337 24.12 6.25 17.16
N ALA A 338 23.25 5.72 16.29
CA ALA A 338 22.14 4.86 16.71
C ALA A 338 22.62 3.52 17.29
N PRO A 339 22.06 3.06 18.43
CA PRO A 339 20.95 3.68 19.18
C PRO A 339 21.37 4.98 19.88
N TYR A 340 20.73 6.06 19.50
CA TYR A 340 21.06 7.40 19.97
C TYR A 340 20.21 7.80 21.17
N LYS A 341 20.84 8.19 22.29
CA LYS A 341 20.14 8.82 23.42
C LYS A 341 20.00 10.30 23.14
N PRO A 342 18.79 10.79 22.82
CA PRO A 342 18.65 12.13 22.31
C PRO A 342 18.89 13.19 23.40
N SER A 343 19.84 14.10 23.13
CA SER A 343 19.90 15.40 23.79
C SER A 343 19.34 16.43 22.83
N MET A 344 18.13 16.90 23.11
CA MET A 344 17.40 17.82 22.22
C MET A 344 18.18 19.11 22.01
N GLU A 345 18.90 19.59 23.05
CA GLU A 345 19.75 20.77 22.97
C GLU A 345 20.94 20.57 22.04
N LYS A 346 21.68 19.48 22.22
CA LYS A 346 22.85 19.20 21.38
C LYS A 346 22.46 19.04 19.93
N LEU A 347 21.42 18.25 19.67
CA LEU A 347 20.93 18.01 18.33
C LEU A 347 20.42 19.32 17.67
N ALA A 348 19.69 20.15 18.40
CA ALA A 348 19.23 21.46 17.93
C ALA A 348 20.38 22.38 17.51
N VAL A 349 21.41 22.47 18.34
CA VAL A 349 22.62 23.28 18.04
C VAL A 349 23.34 22.74 16.80
N GLU A 350 23.51 21.43 16.70
CA GLU A 350 24.26 20.79 15.62
C GLU A 350 23.59 20.95 14.25
N ILE A 351 22.25 20.88 14.20
CA ILE A 351 21.49 21.07 12.94
C ILE A 351 21.06 22.53 12.73
N GLY A 352 21.26 23.42 13.69
CA GLY A 352 20.95 24.85 13.62
C GLY A 352 19.44 25.13 13.59
N VAL A 353 18.67 24.56 14.55
CA VAL A 353 17.24 24.78 14.75
C VAL A 353 16.92 25.13 16.20
N SER A 354 15.68 25.55 16.46
CA SER A 354 15.19 25.68 17.84
C SER A 354 15.06 24.30 18.49
N LYS A 355 15.40 24.18 19.77
CA LYS A 355 15.21 22.99 20.58
C LYS A 355 13.76 22.45 20.51
N ASN A 356 12.80 23.36 20.47
CA ASN A 356 11.36 23.04 20.47
C ASN A 356 10.92 22.33 19.18
N ASN A 357 11.66 22.47 18.06
CA ASN A 357 11.32 21.84 16.80
C ASN A 357 11.87 20.40 16.71
N VAL A 358 12.85 20.02 17.53
CA VAL A 358 13.49 18.71 17.45
C VAL A 358 12.53 17.54 17.70
N PRO A 359 11.67 17.58 18.74
CA PRO A 359 10.70 16.51 18.97
C PRO A 359 9.72 16.31 17.79
N GLU A 360 9.27 17.39 17.18
CA GLU A 360 8.39 17.37 16.03
C GLU A 360 9.09 16.75 14.82
N TYR A 361 10.34 17.12 14.54
CA TYR A 361 11.12 16.54 13.46
C TYR A 361 11.40 15.03 13.65
N LEU A 362 11.66 14.62 14.90
CA LEU A 362 11.78 13.19 15.23
C LEU A 362 10.45 12.45 14.96
N THR A 363 9.33 13.07 15.32
CA THR A 363 8.00 12.51 15.05
C THR A 363 7.74 12.34 13.55
N TYR A 364 8.07 13.34 12.73
CA TYR A 364 7.94 13.23 11.28
C TYR A 364 8.79 12.11 10.70
N MET A 365 10.05 12.01 11.15
CA MET A 365 10.93 10.93 10.70
C MET A 365 10.44 9.54 11.15
N GLU A 366 9.90 9.42 12.36
CA GLU A 366 9.35 8.15 12.85
C GLU A 366 8.13 7.74 12.04
N LYS A 367 7.17 8.63 11.85
CA LYS A 367 5.95 8.37 11.09
C LYS A 367 6.25 7.94 9.65
N THR A 368 7.26 8.53 9.02
CA THR A 368 7.67 8.18 7.66
C THR A 368 8.53 6.92 7.55
N GLY A 369 8.86 6.27 8.67
CA GLY A 369 9.65 5.04 8.70
C GLY A 369 11.15 5.24 8.42
N LEU A 370 11.68 6.42 8.75
CA LEU A 370 13.13 6.68 8.69
C LEU A 370 13.83 6.33 10.00
N ILE A 371 13.15 6.53 11.13
CA ILE A 371 13.65 6.21 12.47
C ILE A 371 12.57 5.49 13.28
N GLY A 372 12.98 4.93 14.42
CA GLY A 372 12.09 4.44 15.46
C GLY A 372 12.45 5.06 16.80
N GLN A 373 11.45 5.50 17.55
CA GLN A 373 11.63 6.08 18.89
C GLN A 373 11.22 5.05 19.95
N LEU A 374 12.18 4.57 20.71
CA LEU A 374 11.93 3.70 21.85
C LEU A 374 11.57 4.56 23.07
N ARG A 375 10.40 4.36 23.61
CA ARG A 375 9.86 5.13 24.74
C ARG A 375 9.81 4.30 26.00
N ASP A 376 9.74 4.98 27.14
CA ASP A 376 9.46 4.36 28.44
C ASP A 376 7.98 3.93 28.55
N ASP A 377 7.67 3.17 29.60
CA ASP A 377 6.29 2.74 29.88
C ASP A 377 5.42 3.92 30.32
N THR A 378 4.28 4.08 29.68
CA THR A 378 3.27 5.13 29.96
C THR A 378 1.96 4.59 30.52
N GLY A 379 1.91 3.31 30.92
CA GLY A 379 0.67 2.72 31.42
C GLY A 379 -0.43 2.55 30.37
N GLY A 380 -0.06 2.36 29.11
CA GLY A 380 -0.97 2.00 28.02
C GLY A 380 -1.28 3.11 27.00
N LEU A 381 -0.87 4.35 27.22
CA LEU A 381 -1.02 5.42 26.23
C LEU A 381 0.22 5.48 25.32
N ARG A 382 0.21 4.69 24.25
CA ARG A 382 1.30 4.66 23.26
C ARG A 382 1.63 6.05 22.74
N GLY A 383 2.93 6.35 22.66
CA GLY A 383 3.41 7.60 22.09
C GLY A 383 3.51 8.79 23.08
N LEU A 384 2.99 8.67 24.31
CA LEU A 384 3.15 9.71 25.35
C LEU A 384 4.40 9.54 26.21
N GLY A 385 5.08 8.38 26.11
CA GLY A 385 6.30 8.11 26.86
C GLY A 385 7.47 8.98 26.46
N LYS A 386 8.37 9.22 27.41
CA LYS A 386 9.64 9.88 27.13
C LYS A 386 10.47 9.04 26.17
N VAL A 387 11.03 9.67 25.15
CA VAL A 387 11.94 9.01 24.21
C VAL A 387 13.28 8.73 24.90
N GLU A 388 13.58 7.47 25.11
CA GLU A 388 14.82 7.03 25.77
C GLU A 388 15.94 6.73 24.75
N LYS A 389 15.60 6.09 23.61
CA LYS A 389 16.54 5.81 22.53
C LYS A 389 15.88 6.10 21.17
N VAL A 390 16.68 6.50 20.20
CA VAL A 390 16.27 6.66 18.79
C VAL A 390 17.11 5.71 17.95
N TYR A 391 16.45 4.88 17.16
CA TYR A 391 17.03 3.94 16.21
C TYR A 391 16.83 4.45 14.78
N ILE A 392 17.68 4.05 13.84
CA ILE A 392 17.30 4.02 12.43
C ILE A 392 16.20 2.96 12.27
N ASP A 393 15.21 3.17 11.40
CA ASP A 393 14.05 2.30 11.33
C ASP A 393 14.40 0.83 11.10
N ASN A 394 15.35 0.56 10.21
CA ASN A 394 15.76 -0.81 9.88
C ASN A 394 17.25 -0.90 9.53
N PRO A 395 17.87 -2.11 9.61
CA PRO A 395 19.27 -2.31 9.30
C PRO A 395 19.70 -1.87 7.90
N ASN A 396 18.86 -2.05 6.88
CA ASN A 396 19.20 -1.67 5.50
C ASN A 396 19.43 -0.15 5.37
N LEU A 397 18.61 0.66 6.07
CA LEU A 397 18.82 2.12 6.14
C LEU A 397 20.13 2.45 6.88
N MET A 398 20.49 1.72 7.93
CA MET A 398 21.77 1.93 8.61
C MET A 398 22.94 1.73 7.64
N TYR A 399 22.95 0.63 6.89
CA TYR A 399 24.01 0.36 5.91
C TYR A 399 24.03 1.41 4.78
N ALA A 400 22.87 1.82 4.27
CA ALA A 400 22.77 2.81 3.20
C ALA A 400 23.20 4.23 3.62
N LEU A 401 23.03 4.59 4.90
CA LEU A 401 23.34 5.92 5.42
C LEU A 401 24.74 6.03 6.04
N SER A 402 25.27 4.94 6.65
CA SER A 402 26.53 4.95 7.40
C SER A 402 27.67 4.23 6.65
N GLY A 403 27.40 3.58 5.52
CA GLY A 403 28.41 2.88 4.72
C GLY A 403 29.05 1.71 5.47
N SER A 404 30.39 1.63 5.40
CA SER A 404 31.16 0.52 5.99
C SER A 404 31.40 0.63 7.51
N SER A 405 31.01 1.73 8.16
CA SER A 405 31.30 2.01 9.57
C SER A 405 30.16 1.63 10.53
N VAL A 406 29.27 0.72 10.14
CA VAL A 406 28.12 0.32 10.95
C VAL A 406 28.55 -0.61 12.10
N ASP A 407 28.18 -0.25 13.33
CA ASP A 407 28.38 -1.10 14.51
C ASP A 407 27.38 -2.27 14.50
N ILE A 408 27.89 -3.49 14.59
CA ILE A 408 27.09 -4.72 14.55
C ILE A 408 26.17 -4.85 15.78
N GLY A 409 26.56 -4.31 16.94
CA GLY A 409 25.70 -4.27 18.12
C GLY A 409 24.44 -3.46 17.84
N ASN A 410 24.62 -2.30 17.23
CA ASN A 410 23.53 -1.41 16.85
C ASN A 410 22.61 -2.02 15.79
N VAL A 411 23.16 -2.77 14.83
CA VAL A 411 22.37 -3.52 13.82
C VAL A 411 21.45 -4.54 14.49
N ARG A 412 21.95 -5.27 15.50
CA ARG A 412 21.17 -6.28 16.23
C ARG A 412 19.99 -5.67 16.97
N GLU A 413 20.23 -4.61 17.75
CA GLU A 413 19.17 -3.91 18.47
C GLU A 413 18.13 -3.31 17.48
N THR A 414 18.60 -2.68 16.41
CA THR A 414 17.73 -2.10 15.37
C THR A 414 16.86 -3.17 14.71
N PHE A 415 17.43 -4.32 14.35
CA PHE A 415 16.67 -5.43 13.79
C PHE A 415 15.61 -5.93 14.76
N PHE A 416 15.99 -6.22 16.02
CA PHE A 416 15.06 -6.71 17.02
C PHE A 416 13.89 -5.74 17.21
N TYR A 417 14.19 -4.46 17.43
CA TYR A 417 13.18 -3.42 17.61
C TYR A 417 12.26 -3.30 16.39
N ASN A 418 12.84 -3.25 15.18
CA ASN A 418 12.06 -3.14 13.93
C ASN A 418 11.08 -4.31 13.75
N GLN A 419 11.55 -5.55 13.93
CA GLN A 419 10.72 -6.74 13.72
C GLN A 419 9.64 -6.89 14.80
N MET A 420 9.98 -6.58 16.05
CA MET A 420 9.06 -6.77 17.16
C MET A 420 7.98 -5.69 17.22
N LYS A 421 8.30 -4.43 16.91
CA LYS A 421 7.31 -3.33 16.91
C LYS A 421 6.17 -3.51 15.90
N ALA A 422 6.33 -4.39 14.89
CA ALA A 422 5.31 -4.66 13.90
C ALA A 422 4.03 -5.28 14.51
N ARG A 423 4.18 -6.05 15.58
CA ARG A 423 3.06 -6.76 16.24
C ARG A 423 3.01 -6.60 17.76
N ASN A 424 4.02 -6.01 18.35
CA ASN A 424 4.16 -5.92 19.80
C ASN A 424 4.37 -4.47 20.25
N ASP A 425 4.00 -4.20 21.48
CA ASP A 425 4.36 -2.97 22.17
C ASP A 425 5.75 -3.11 22.80
N VAL A 426 6.75 -2.48 22.19
CA VAL A 426 8.16 -2.57 22.61
C VAL A 426 8.50 -1.28 23.36
N ILE A 427 8.86 -1.41 24.61
CA ILE A 427 9.23 -0.29 25.48
C ILE A 427 10.68 -0.41 25.97
N SER A 428 11.24 0.69 26.44
CA SER A 428 12.60 0.74 26.98
C SER A 428 12.68 0.01 28.32
N SER A 429 13.74 -0.77 28.51
CA SER A 429 14.06 -1.36 29.80
C SER A 429 14.96 -0.42 30.61
N LYS A 430 14.79 -0.41 31.94
CA LYS A 430 15.73 0.26 32.87
C LYS A 430 16.96 -0.58 33.14
N GLU A 431 16.84 -1.88 32.96
CA GLU A 431 17.85 -2.88 33.37
C GLU A 431 18.57 -3.53 32.18
N SER A 432 17.93 -3.45 30.97
CA SER A 432 18.40 -4.13 29.78
C SER A 432 18.07 -3.30 28.53
N ASP A 433 17.88 -3.93 27.36
CA ASP A 433 17.60 -3.21 26.12
C ASP A 433 16.12 -2.93 25.93
N PHE A 434 15.26 -3.97 26.01
CA PHE A 434 13.83 -3.86 25.68
C PHE A 434 12.93 -4.63 26.66
N VAL A 435 11.67 -4.19 26.75
CA VAL A 435 10.59 -4.93 27.42
C VAL A 435 9.42 -5.12 26.44
N ILE A 436 8.85 -6.33 26.41
CA ILE A 436 7.61 -6.65 25.69
C ILE A 436 6.73 -7.46 26.66
N GLY A 437 5.61 -6.88 27.08
CA GLY A 437 4.74 -7.46 28.09
C GLY A 437 5.49 -7.73 29.40
N LYS A 438 5.60 -8.99 29.80
CA LYS A 438 6.34 -9.41 31.03
C LYS A 438 7.80 -9.81 30.79
N ASN A 439 8.27 -9.78 29.56
CA ASN A 439 9.58 -10.29 29.19
C ASN A 439 10.56 -9.14 28.97
N THR A 440 11.76 -9.28 29.53
CA THR A 440 12.90 -8.34 29.39
C THR A 440 13.94 -8.96 28.48
N PHE A 441 14.40 -8.20 27.49
CA PHE A 441 15.31 -8.68 26.44
C PHE A 441 16.64 -7.98 26.48
N GLU A 442 17.70 -8.77 26.45
CA GLU A 442 19.09 -8.32 26.32
C GLU A 442 19.67 -8.84 25.01
N ILE A 443 20.03 -7.90 24.11
CA ILE A 443 20.47 -8.22 22.75
C ILE A 443 22.00 -8.24 22.69
N GLY A 444 22.58 -9.24 22.03
CA GLY A 444 24.03 -9.28 21.87
C GLY A 444 24.54 -10.30 20.89
N GLY A 445 25.86 -10.32 20.75
CA GLY A 445 26.58 -11.32 19.95
C GLY A 445 26.73 -12.66 20.66
N ARG A 446 27.34 -13.62 19.97
CA ARG A 446 27.55 -15.00 20.47
C ARG A 446 28.12 -15.09 21.89
N LYS A 447 29.01 -14.16 22.24
CA LYS A 447 29.70 -14.14 23.55
C LYS A 447 28.92 -13.40 24.65
N LYS A 448 27.73 -12.84 24.37
CA LYS A 448 26.95 -12.09 25.37
C LYS A 448 26.67 -12.95 26.61
N GLY A 449 26.98 -12.41 27.77
CA GLY A 449 26.80 -13.07 29.08
C GLY A 449 25.40 -12.83 29.67
N ARG A 450 25.11 -13.45 30.84
CA ARG A 450 23.81 -13.36 31.53
C ARG A 450 23.74 -12.24 32.58
N LYS A 451 24.83 -11.54 32.86
CA LYS A 451 24.94 -10.61 34.00
C LYS A 451 23.85 -9.55 34.08
N GLN A 452 23.43 -9.00 32.92
CA GLN A 452 22.46 -7.89 32.86
C GLN A 452 21.03 -8.33 33.11
N ILE A 453 20.69 -9.61 32.90
CA ILE A 453 19.33 -10.15 33.13
C ILE A 453 19.30 -11.18 34.28
N GLU A 454 20.41 -11.35 35.00
CA GLU A 454 20.49 -12.28 36.14
C GLU A 454 19.56 -11.82 37.26
N GLY A 455 18.62 -12.69 37.67
CA GLY A 455 17.63 -12.38 38.68
C GLY A 455 16.36 -11.66 38.15
N ILE A 456 16.32 -11.30 36.85
CA ILE A 456 15.13 -10.71 36.26
C ILE A 456 14.15 -11.81 35.86
N ALA A 457 12.92 -11.81 36.46
CA ALA A 457 11.87 -12.70 36.06
C ALA A 457 11.45 -12.42 34.60
N GLY A 458 11.44 -13.47 33.74
CA GLY A 458 11.17 -13.27 32.30
C GLY A 458 12.34 -12.70 31.51
N GLY A 459 13.56 -12.74 32.05
CA GLY A 459 14.79 -12.29 31.36
C GLY A 459 15.18 -13.24 30.23
N ILE A 460 15.29 -12.69 29.00
CA ILE A 460 15.62 -13.40 27.76
C ILE A 460 16.92 -12.83 27.19
N ILE A 461 17.85 -13.71 26.81
CA ILE A 461 19.04 -13.33 26.06
C ILE A 461 18.82 -13.60 24.59
N VAL A 462 18.92 -12.58 23.79
CA VAL A 462 18.83 -12.70 22.32
C VAL A 462 20.25 -12.67 21.75
N LYS A 463 20.66 -13.77 21.14
CA LYS A 463 22.00 -13.89 20.58
C LYS A 463 22.01 -13.97 19.07
N ASP A 464 22.91 -13.18 18.49
CA ASP A 464 23.31 -13.34 17.10
C ASP A 464 24.37 -14.46 16.97
N ASP A 465 24.58 -14.95 15.74
CA ASP A 465 25.56 -16.02 15.42
C ASP A 465 25.31 -17.36 16.15
N ILE A 466 24.07 -17.64 16.55
CA ILE A 466 23.62 -18.97 17.00
C ILE A 466 22.42 -19.43 16.19
N GLU A 467 22.31 -20.73 15.94
CA GLU A 467 21.24 -21.29 15.12
C GLU A 467 20.07 -21.84 15.94
N TYR A 468 20.33 -22.30 17.17
CA TYR A 468 19.34 -22.99 17.99
C TYR A 468 19.10 -22.30 19.32
N ALA A 469 17.84 -22.31 19.76
CA ALA A 469 17.46 -21.84 21.09
C ALA A 469 17.83 -22.85 22.18
N HIS A 470 18.17 -22.36 23.38
CA HIS A 470 18.39 -23.20 24.56
C HIS A 470 18.08 -22.45 25.86
N GLY A 471 17.12 -22.94 26.61
CA GLY A 471 16.64 -22.28 27.82
C GLY A 471 16.09 -20.90 27.51
N ASN A 472 16.60 -19.86 28.19
CA ASN A 472 16.22 -18.47 27.95
C ASN A 472 17.10 -17.74 26.91
N VAL A 473 17.92 -18.49 26.15
CA VAL A 473 18.76 -17.96 25.08
C VAL A 473 18.11 -18.25 23.73
N ILE A 474 17.70 -17.21 23.00
CA ILE A 474 16.99 -17.31 21.73
C ILE A 474 17.85 -16.71 20.62
N PRO A 475 17.95 -17.37 19.44
CA PRO A 475 18.62 -16.80 18.28
C PRO A 475 17.93 -15.50 17.79
N LEU A 476 18.72 -14.48 17.46
CA LEU A 476 18.21 -13.21 16.98
C LEU A 476 17.34 -13.35 15.73
N TRP A 477 17.72 -14.22 14.79
CA TRP A 477 16.99 -14.43 13.53
C TRP A 477 15.58 -15.00 13.71
N HIS A 478 15.27 -15.71 14.84
CA HIS A 478 13.92 -16.20 15.13
C HIS A 478 12.90 -15.08 15.21
N PHE A 479 13.28 -13.91 15.71
CA PHE A 479 12.41 -12.74 15.83
C PHE A 479 11.99 -12.17 14.46
N GLY A 480 12.73 -12.50 13.39
CA GLY A 480 12.35 -12.20 12.02
C GLY A 480 11.30 -13.14 11.40
N LEU A 481 10.79 -14.11 12.17
CA LEU A 481 9.72 -15.03 11.78
C LEU A 481 8.36 -14.61 12.37
N ASN A 482 8.28 -13.46 13.03
CA ASN A 482 7.11 -13.01 13.79
C ASN A 482 5.93 -12.54 12.91
N TYR A 483 6.16 -12.18 11.61
CA TYR A 483 5.10 -11.79 10.68
C TYR A 483 5.41 -12.15 9.24
#